data_1ecd9b372b99bc2ddf07a7ac81b23930
#
_entry.id   1ecd9b372b99bc2ddf07a7ac81b23930
#
_cell.length_a   1.000
_cell.length_b   1.000
_cell.length_c   1.000
_cell.angle_alpha   90.00
_cell.angle_beta   90.00
_cell.angle_gamma   90.00
#
_symmetry.space_group_name_H-M   'P 1'
#
loop_
_entity.id
_entity.type
_entity.pdbx_description
1 polymer ?
#
loop_
_entity_poly.entity_id
_entity_poly.type
_entity_poly.pdbx_seq_one_letter_code
_entity_poly.pdbx_strand_id
1 'polypeptide(L)'
;MDVNEYRRRGKEMVDYIADYLENIRDRRVFPDVKPGYMRGLLPEFAPVEGENWDAIFADVERVIMPGITHWQSPHMHAYFPALNSFPSLLGDMLADAINCLGFTWASSPACTELEVIVMNWLGKMIGLPDDFLHLHNKSPGGGVIQTTASEATLVCLLAGRTRAIQRFHERHPGFQDAEINARLVAYCSDQAHSSVEKAALIGLVRMRFIEADDSLAMRGKALREAIEDDIKQGLVPFWVCATLGTTGSCSFDNLEEIGIVCRDFNIWLHVDSAYAGSAFICPEFRTWLRGIEKADSIAFNPSKWLMVHFDATALWIKDSTAVHRTFNVEPLYLQHENSGVSIDYMHWQIPLSRRFRALKVFFVLRSFGIKGLQKHIREGVRLAQKFEALVLADHRFEIPAKRHLGMVVFRIKGENEITERLLKRLNHRGNLHCIPSSLKGKYVIRFTVTSTNTTVDDIVKDWNEIRRVASMILDEMNITISNRNKVYLKDTKDKSEAFGSSLLLSNSPLSPKIVNGSFAAIFDADEFLAKTYAGVRIAHQESPSMRRRVRGILMSGKQFSLDSHMDVVVQNSFDSGTNNSSTEANGTTTPVKKNKNPSSICEDSEESAEGMPSSFTCNGV
;
A
#
# COMPACT_ATOMS: atom_id res chain seq x y z
N MET A 1 15.77 15.77 28.87
CA MET A 1 16.94 14.94 28.46
C MET A 1 18.03 15.86 27.96
N ASP A 2 19.24 15.83 28.57
CA ASP A 2 20.39 16.57 28.07
C ASP A 2 21.24 15.75 27.08
N VAL A 3 22.30 16.36 26.53
CA VAL A 3 23.16 15.72 25.50
C VAL A 3 23.88 14.45 26.04
N ASN A 4 24.25 14.42 27.34
CA ASN A 4 24.94 13.26 27.92
C ASN A 4 23.97 12.11 28.14
N GLU A 5 22.76 12.42 28.60
CA GLU A 5 21.69 11.45 28.72
C GLU A 5 21.28 10.92 27.35
N TYR A 6 21.07 11.78 26.35
CA TYR A 6 20.81 11.34 24.97
C TYR A 6 21.87 10.38 24.44
N ARG A 7 23.16 10.70 24.65
CA ARG A 7 24.26 9.83 24.22
C ARG A 7 24.24 8.46 24.90
N ARG A 8 23.89 8.41 26.18
CA ARG A 8 23.77 7.15 26.93
C ARG A 8 22.57 6.34 26.45
N ARG A 9 21.38 6.97 26.41
CA ARG A 9 20.12 6.33 26.00
C ARG A 9 20.11 5.92 24.54
N GLY A 10 20.77 6.68 23.68
CA GLY A 10 20.95 6.34 22.27
C GLY A 10 21.78 5.06 22.07
N LYS A 11 22.82 4.87 22.88
CA LYS A 11 23.59 3.60 22.87
C LYS A 11 22.75 2.43 23.36
N GLU A 12 22.01 2.59 24.46
CA GLU A 12 21.09 1.57 24.99
C GLU A 12 20.02 1.20 23.94
N MET A 13 19.50 2.18 23.19
CA MET A 13 18.53 1.93 22.11
C MET A 13 19.15 1.17 20.93
N VAL A 14 20.40 1.48 20.57
CA VAL A 14 21.09 0.75 19.48
C VAL A 14 21.32 -0.70 19.89
N ASP A 15 21.75 -0.96 21.13
CA ASP A 15 21.92 -2.31 21.66
C ASP A 15 20.60 -3.07 21.69
N TYR A 16 19.53 -2.45 22.20
CA TYR A 16 18.17 -3.03 22.18
C TYR A 16 17.69 -3.41 20.77
N ILE A 17 17.90 -2.53 19.77
CA ILE A 17 17.50 -2.80 18.38
C ILE A 17 18.31 -3.96 17.81
N ALA A 18 19.63 -4.03 18.11
CA ALA A 18 20.49 -5.11 17.65
C ALA A 18 20.02 -6.45 18.25
N ASP A 19 19.81 -6.50 19.57
CA ASP A 19 19.31 -7.68 20.30
C ASP A 19 17.92 -8.11 19.78
N TYR A 20 17.02 -7.16 19.55
CA TYR A 20 15.70 -7.43 18.98
C TYR A 20 15.80 -8.13 17.62
N LEU A 21 16.64 -7.63 16.71
CA LEU A 21 16.79 -8.19 15.37
C LEU A 21 17.58 -9.50 15.37
N GLU A 22 18.54 -9.67 16.25
CA GLU A 22 19.30 -10.92 16.39
C GLU A 22 18.39 -12.05 16.90
N ASN A 23 17.55 -11.77 17.90
CA ASN A 23 16.68 -12.74 18.56
C ASN A 23 15.25 -12.78 17.95
N ILE A 24 15.04 -12.20 16.77
CA ILE A 24 13.71 -12.08 16.16
C ILE A 24 13.03 -13.43 15.90
N ARG A 25 13.81 -14.53 15.73
CA ARG A 25 13.29 -15.89 15.51
C ARG A 25 12.53 -16.45 16.71
N ASP A 26 12.83 -15.98 17.91
CA ASP A 26 12.23 -16.47 19.15
C ASP A 26 10.90 -15.77 19.46
N ARG A 27 10.60 -14.69 18.73
CA ARG A 27 9.35 -13.93 18.90
C ARG A 27 8.22 -14.54 18.09
N ARG A 28 7.02 -14.53 18.66
CA ARG A 28 5.79 -14.91 17.98
C ARG A 28 5.53 -13.96 16.80
N VAL A 29 5.43 -14.48 15.58
CA VAL A 29 5.36 -13.65 14.36
C VAL A 29 4.08 -12.82 14.29
N PHE A 30 2.93 -13.46 14.54
CA PHE A 30 1.63 -12.80 14.52
C PHE A 30 1.09 -12.68 15.96
N PRO A 31 0.75 -11.46 16.41
CA PRO A 31 0.37 -11.19 17.79
C PRO A 31 -0.95 -11.89 18.17
N ASP A 32 -1.10 -12.17 19.47
CA ASP A 32 -2.31 -12.75 20.06
C ASP A 32 -2.99 -11.72 20.98
N VAL A 33 -3.37 -10.59 20.39
CA VAL A 33 -4.05 -9.50 21.10
C VAL A 33 -5.40 -9.22 20.48
N LYS A 34 -6.32 -8.67 21.27
CA LYS A 34 -7.64 -8.24 20.80
C LYS A 34 -7.70 -6.74 20.61
N PRO A 35 -8.58 -6.22 19.70
CA PRO A 35 -8.78 -4.78 19.57
C PRO A 35 -9.07 -4.13 20.93
N GLY A 36 -8.38 -3.01 21.18
CA GLY A 36 -8.52 -2.28 22.45
C GLY A 36 -7.61 -2.76 23.59
N TYR A 37 -6.70 -3.73 23.38
CA TYR A 37 -5.85 -4.29 24.43
C TYR A 37 -5.01 -3.24 25.19
N MET A 38 -4.59 -2.15 24.52
CA MET A 38 -3.78 -1.11 25.14
C MET A 38 -4.56 -0.21 26.11
N ARG A 39 -5.89 -0.07 25.97
CA ARG A 39 -6.70 0.89 26.74
C ARG A 39 -6.61 0.71 28.25
N GLY A 40 -6.43 -0.52 28.71
CA GLY A 40 -6.30 -0.83 30.15
C GLY A 40 -4.85 -0.88 30.63
N LEU A 41 -3.87 -0.68 29.75
CA LEU A 41 -2.45 -0.80 30.04
C LEU A 41 -1.73 0.56 30.10
N LEU A 42 -2.33 1.59 29.49
CA LEU A 42 -1.83 2.96 29.48
C LEU A 42 -2.83 3.89 30.18
N PRO A 43 -2.38 5.04 30.71
CA PRO A 43 -3.26 6.07 31.28
C PRO A 43 -4.26 6.58 30.22
N GLU A 44 -5.45 7.00 30.68
CA GLU A 44 -6.48 7.58 29.81
C GLU A 44 -6.06 8.94 29.22
N PHE A 45 -5.27 9.71 30.00
CA PHE A 45 -4.79 11.04 29.63
C PHE A 45 -3.27 11.05 29.52
N ALA A 46 -2.76 11.93 28.66
CA ALA A 46 -1.32 12.20 28.62
C ALA A 46 -0.82 12.72 29.98
N PRO A 47 0.40 12.36 30.42
CA PRO A 47 0.95 12.85 31.67
C PRO A 47 1.11 14.38 31.66
N VAL A 48 0.72 15.03 32.76
CA VAL A 48 0.86 16.49 32.90
C VAL A 48 2.34 16.88 33.04
N GLU A 49 3.11 16.05 33.74
CA GLU A 49 4.56 16.22 33.87
C GLU A 49 5.27 15.08 33.13
N GLY A 50 6.47 15.36 32.61
CA GLY A 50 7.26 14.34 31.89
C GLY A 50 7.70 13.20 32.81
N GLU A 51 7.69 12.00 32.28
CA GLU A 51 8.12 10.79 32.97
C GLU A 51 9.62 10.52 32.73
N ASN A 52 10.23 9.70 33.59
CA ASN A 52 11.60 9.28 33.38
C ASN A 52 11.71 8.26 32.24
N TRP A 53 12.88 8.24 31.60
CA TRP A 53 13.14 7.38 30.45
C TRP A 53 12.92 5.89 30.75
N ASP A 54 13.32 5.40 31.93
CA ASP A 54 13.25 3.98 32.25
C ASP A 54 11.80 3.50 32.36
N ALA A 55 10.89 4.35 32.86
CA ALA A 55 9.46 4.06 32.88
C ALA A 55 8.87 4.01 31.47
N ILE A 56 9.19 5.00 30.61
CA ILE A 56 8.74 5.04 29.22
C ILE A 56 9.26 3.82 28.45
N PHE A 57 10.53 3.49 28.63
CA PHE A 57 11.17 2.38 27.90
C PHE A 57 10.66 1.01 28.36
N ALA A 58 10.32 0.84 29.65
CA ALA A 58 9.71 -0.38 30.16
C ALA A 58 8.35 -0.68 29.49
N ASP A 59 7.60 0.33 29.12
CA ASP A 59 6.32 0.18 28.42
C ASP A 59 6.47 -0.33 26.98
N VAL A 60 7.64 -0.20 26.37
CA VAL A 60 7.89 -0.76 25.03
C VAL A 60 7.69 -2.28 25.06
N GLU A 61 8.38 -3.01 25.92
CA GLU A 61 8.22 -4.48 26.02
C GLU A 61 6.90 -4.88 26.70
N ARG A 62 6.43 -4.12 27.66
CA ARG A 62 5.21 -4.46 28.42
C ARG A 62 3.93 -4.23 27.63
N VAL A 63 3.85 -3.15 26.86
CA VAL A 63 2.59 -2.67 26.23
C VAL A 63 2.65 -2.72 24.72
N ILE A 64 3.75 -2.26 24.09
CA ILE A 64 3.82 -2.06 22.66
C ILE A 64 4.19 -3.36 21.94
N MET A 65 5.28 -4.01 22.33
CA MET A 65 5.81 -5.19 21.63
C MET A 65 4.85 -6.39 21.58
N PRO A 66 3.96 -6.64 22.59
CA PRO A 66 2.99 -7.73 22.50
C PRO A 66 1.98 -7.61 21.33
N GLY A 67 1.74 -6.39 20.83
CA GLY A 67 0.86 -6.13 19.69
C GLY A 67 1.58 -6.00 18.34
N ILE A 68 2.89 -6.14 18.31
CA ILE A 68 3.66 -5.99 17.06
C ILE A 68 3.60 -7.28 16.23
N THR A 69 3.26 -7.16 14.95
CA THR A 69 3.54 -8.19 13.95
C THR A 69 4.99 -8.03 13.52
N HIS A 70 5.80 -9.07 13.75
CA HIS A 70 7.25 -8.98 13.54
C HIS A 70 7.63 -9.18 12.07
N TRP A 71 7.57 -8.09 11.28
CA TRP A 71 7.82 -8.08 9.83
C TRP A 71 9.24 -8.54 9.43
N GLN A 72 10.22 -8.44 10.34
CA GLN A 72 11.59 -8.87 10.08
C GLN A 72 11.83 -10.36 10.40
N SER A 73 10.82 -11.05 10.95
CA SER A 73 10.93 -12.47 11.26
C SER A 73 11.14 -13.30 9.99
N PRO A 74 12.03 -14.32 10.00
CA PRO A 74 12.19 -15.25 8.89
C PRO A 74 10.94 -16.11 8.62
N HIS A 75 9.99 -16.15 9.55
CA HIS A 75 8.70 -16.86 9.46
C HIS A 75 7.54 -15.93 9.05
N MET A 76 7.82 -14.67 8.71
CA MET A 76 6.88 -13.72 8.15
C MET A 76 6.80 -13.91 6.63
N HIS A 77 5.71 -14.51 6.14
CA HIS A 77 5.47 -14.80 4.72
C HIS A 77 4.26 -14.06 4.14
N ALA A 78 3.62 -13.26 4.98
CA ALA A 78 2.47 -12.44 4.60
C ALA A 78 2.89 -11.20 3.81
N TYR A 79 2.01 -10.73 2.94
CA TYR A 79 2.21 -9.53 2.12
C TYR A 79 3.41 -9.62 1.17
N PHE A 80 3.99 -8.48 0.85
CA PHE A 80 5.34 -8.37 0.30
C PHE A 80 6.31 -7.89 1.40
N PRO A 81 7.63 -8.08 1.24
CA PRO A 81 8.59 -7.65 2.24
C PRO A 81 8.44 -6.17 2.62
N ALA A 82 8.73 -5.84 3.88
CA ALA A 82 9.04 -4.50 4.35
C ALA A 82 10.38 -4.60 5.09
N LEU A 83 11.44 -4.72 4.32
CA LEU A 83 12.78 -5.00 4.83
C LEU A 83 13.40 -3.77 5.46
N ASN A 84 14.26 -4.02 6.44
CA ASN A 84 15.23 -3.05 6.93
C ASN A 84 16.66 -3.56 6.74
N SER A 85 17.64 -2.74 7.14
CA SER A 85 19.03 -3.12 7.31
C SER A 85 19.71 -2.12 8.22
N PHE A 86 20.77 -2.50 8.89
CA PHE A 86 21.50 -1.58 9.77
C PHE A 86 21.99 -0.32 9.05
N PRO A 87 22.56 -0.39 7.82
CA PRO A 87 22.88 0.83 7.09
C PRO A 87 21.67 1.74 6.83
N SER A 88 20.51 1.16 6.54
CA SER A 88 19.30 1.93 6.33
C SER A 88 18.84 2.65 7.62
N LEU A 89 18.87 1.95 8.76
CA LEU A 89 18.51 2.52 10.06
C LEU A 89 19.44 3.66 10.47
N LEU A 90 20.76 3.48 10.29
CA LEU A 90 21.74 4.53 10.59
C LEU A 90 21.60 5.74 9.66
N GLY A 91 21.28 5.51 8.37
CA GLY A 91 21.03 6.60 7.43
C GLY A 91 19.80 7.43 7.82
N ASP A 92 18.73 6.79 8.29
CA ASP A 92 17.51 7.49 8.71
C ASP A 92 17.69 8.17 10.08
N MET A 93 18.40 7.54 11.02
CA MET A 93 18.76 8.16 12.29
C MET A 93 19.51 9.49 12.09
N LEU A 94 20.42 9.53 11.11
CA LEU A 94 21.12 10.77 10.76
C LEU A 94 20.19 11.76 10.06
N ALA A 95 19.33 11.29 9.14
CA ALA A 95 18.35 12.13 8.45
C ALA A 95 17.37 12.80 9.41
N ASP A 96 16.89 12.07 10.41
CA ASP A 96 16.00 12.58 11.44
C ASP A 96 16.71 13.60 12.36
N ALA A 97 17.99 13.39 12.65
CA ALA A 97 18.80 14.34 13.43
C ALA A 97 19.05 15.65 12.66
N ILE A 98 19.33 15.58 11.36
CA ILE A 98 19.46 16.75 10.48
C ILE A 98 18.11 17.45 10.32
N ASN A 99 17.04 16.69 10.16
CA ASN A 99 15.63 17.12 10.04
C ASN A 99 15.40 18.24 9.01
N CYS A 100 16.06 18.17 7.86
CA CYS A 100 15.84 19.11 6.77
C CYS A 100 14.60 18.76 5.93
N LEU A 101 13.99 19.79 5.32
CA LEU A 101 12.83 19.65 4.42
C LEU A 101 13.27 19.96 2.99
N GLY A 102 13.39 18.91 2.16
CA GLY A 102 13.93 19.01 0.80
C GLY A 102 12.87 19.31 -0.28
N PHE A 103 12.00 20.29 -0.09
CA PHE A 103 10.96 20.61 -1.08
C PHE A 103 11.49 21.41 -2.26
N THR A 104 12.43 22.36 -2.04
CA THR A 104 13.17 23.05 -3.09
C THR A 104 14.66 22.75 -2.96
N TRP A 105 15.43 23.04 -4.02
CA TRP A 105 16.88 22.99 -3.95
C TRP A 105 17.42 23.92 -2.86
N ALA A 106 16.90 25.13 -2.77
CA ALA A 106 17.34 26.13 -1.78
C ALA A 106 17.03 25.71 -0.34
N SER A 107 15.96 24.95 -0.09
CA SER A 107 15.63 24.48 1.26
C SER A 107 16.62 23.46 1.80
N SER A 108 17.24 22.67 0.94
CA SER A 108 18.36 21.76 1.26
C SER A 108 19.04 21.27 -0.03
N PRO A 109 20.10 21.95 -0.51
CA PRO A 109 20.82 21.55 -1.72
C PRO A 109 21.31 20.09 -1.67
N ALA A 110 21.91 19.69 -0.56
CA ALA A 110 22.42 18.32 -0.38
C ALA A 110 21.30 17.24 -0.44
N CYS A 111 20.11 17.56 0.05
CA CYS A 111 18.96 16.67 -0.03
C CYS A 111 18.55 16.42 -1.48
N THR A 112 18.43 17.48 -2.27
CA THR A 112 18.05 17.41 -3.69
C THR A 112 19.13 16.73 -4.53
N GLU A 113 20.39 17.16 -4.40
CA GLU A 113 21.52 16.64 -5.19
C GLU A 113 21.73 15.14 -4.91
N LEU A 114 21.69 14.73 -3.65
CA LEU A 114 21.86 13.32 -3.29
C LEU A 114 20.71 12.47 -3.84
N GLU A 115 19.48 12.99 -3.84
CA GLU A 115 18.33 12.26 -4.40
C GLU A 115 18.49 12.06 -5.91
N VAL A 116 18.91 13.07 -6.67
CA VAL A 116 19.21 12.94 -8.10
C VAL A 116 20.27 11.85 -8.33
N ILE A 117 21.35 11.86 -7.55
CA ILE A 117 22.44 10.90 -7.68
C ILE A 117 21.95 9.46 -7.40
N VAL A 118 21.29 9.23 -6.27
CA VAL A 118 20.86 7.87 -5.90
C VAL A 118 19.76 7.35 -6.83
N MET A 119 18.88 8.23 -7.33
CA MET A 119 17.86 7.84 -8.30
C MET A 119 18.49 7.47 -9.65
N ASN A 120 19.49 8.19 -10.10
CA ASN A 120 20.26 7.81 -11.30
C ASN A 120 21.01 6.49 -11.10
N TRP A 121 21.62 6.26 -9.93
CA TRP A 121 22.25 4.98 -9.62
C TRP A 121 21.24 3.83 -9.67
N LEU A 122 20.09 3.96 -8.99
CA LEU A 122 19.04 2.94 -8.97
C LEU A 122 18.50 2.67 -10.39
N GLY A 123 18.23 3.73 -11.18
CA GLY A 123 17.74 3.59 -12.54
C GLY A 123 18.71 2.80 -13.43
N LYS A 124 20.00 3.14 -13.39
CA LYS A 124 21.05 2.39 -14.09
C LYS A 124 21.18 0.94 -13.57
N MET A 125 21.08 0.74 -12.26
CA MET A 125 21.17 -0.58 -11.64
C MET A 125 20.05 -1.53 -12.08
N ILE A 126 18.85 -1.04 -12.32
CA ILE A 126 17.72 -1.85 -12.81
C ILE A 126 17.62 -1.88 -14.34
N GLY A 127 18.46 -1.11 -15.04
CA GLY A 127 18.55 -1.11 -16.51
C GLY A 127 17.52 -0.25 -17.21
N LEU A 128 17.12 0.89 -16.62
CA LEU A 128 16.27 1.86 -17.29
C LEU A 128 17.01 2.57 -18.43
N PRO A 129 16.30 2.92 -19.53
CA PRO A 129 16.80 3.82 -20.56
C PRO A 129 17.19 5.20 -20.01
N ASP A 130 18.10 5.87 -20.67
CA ASP A 130 18.61 7.20 -20.29
C ASP A 130 17.51 8.27 -20.25
N ASP A 131 16.43 8.13 -21.02
CA ASP A 131 15.26 9.02 -21.01
C ASP A 131 14.59 9.13 -19.63
N PHE A 132 14.77 8.14 -18.76
CA PHE A 132 14.26 8.16 -17.39
C PHE A 132 15.22 8.81 -16.39
N LEU A 133 16.44 9.17 -16.81
CA LEU A 133 17.49 9.62 -15.92
C LEU A 133 17.70 11.13 -16.02
N HIS A 134 18.02 11.75 -14.90
CA HIS A 134 18.41 13.16 -14.88
C HIS A 134 19.94 13.26 -15.03
N LEU A 135 20.43 13.22 -16.26
CA LEU A 135 21.87 13.19 -16.58
C LEU A 135 22.52 14.58 -16.70
N HIS A 136 21.70 15.60 -16.96
CA HIS A 136 22.10 17.00 -17.07
C HIS A 136 20.88 17.91 -16.87
N ASN A 137 21.10 19.20 -16.63
CA ASN A 137 20.03 20.17 -16.31
C ASN A 137 18.92 20.32 -17.36
N LYS A 138 19.11 19.81 -18.57
CA LYS A 138 18.10 19.81 -19.65
C LYS A 138 17.49 18.42 -19.88
N SER A 139 17.79 17.44 -19.02
CA SER A 139 17.15 16.12 -19.11
C SER A 139 15.64 16.27 -18.90
N PRO A 140 14.79 15.78 -19.84
CA PRO A 140 13.34 15.89 -19.68
C PRO A 140 12.80 15.00 -18.58
N GLY A 141 13.48 13.88 -18.32
CA GLY A 141 13.12 12.88 -17.32
C GLY A 141 13.96 12.95 -16.07
N GLY A 142 13.57 12.13 -15.11
CA GLY A 142 14.28 11.97 -13.84
C GLY A 142 13.53 11.09 -12.86
N GLY A 143 14.15 10.90 -11.70
CA GLY A 143 13.57 10.10 -10.62
C GLY A 143 13.33 10.92 -9.37
N VAL A 144 12.32 10.51 -8.60
CA VAL A 144 11.95 11.09 -7.30
C VAL A 144 11.64 9.96 -6.30
N ILE A 145 12.00 10.15 -5.02
CA ILE A 145 11.64 9.23 -3.95
C ILE A 145 10.34 9.71 -3.30
N GLN A 146 9.28 8.94 -3.48
CA GLN A 146 7.98 9.17 -2.86
C GLN A 146 7.75 8.25 -1.66
N THR A 147 6.65 8.47 -0.92
CA THR A 147 6.31 7.68 0.26
C THR A 147 5.92 6.24 -0.10
N THR A 148 4.99 6.09 -1.03
CA THR A 148 4.41 4.79 -1.39
C THR A 148 4.20 4.65 -2.90
N ALA A 149 4.15 3.40 -3.40
CA ALA A 149 3.72 3.13 -4.77
C ALA A 149 2.29 3.64 -5.05
N SER A 150 1.43 3.70 -4.02
CA SER A 150 0.07 4.26 -4.17
C SER A 150 0.09 5.75 -4.48
N GLU A 151 0.99 6.51 -3.85
CA GLU A 151 1.21 7.93 -4.17
C GLU A 151 1.79 8.08 -5.58
N ALA A 152 2.81 7.28 -5.92
CA ALA A 152 3.42 7.29 -7.24
C ALA A 152 2.41 7.03 -8.36
N THR A 153 1.54 6.03 -8.17
CA THR A 153 0.45 5.71 -9.10
C THR A 153 -0.53 6.88 -9.25
N LEU A 154 -0.94 7.51 -8.14
CA LEU A 154 -1.84 8.66 -8.16
C LEU A 154 -1.20 9.87 -8.86
N VAL A 155 0.06 10.18 -8.56
CA VAL A 155 0.80 11.27 -9.21
C VAL A 155 0.85 11.06 -10.72
N CYS A 156 1.18 9.84 -11.18
CA CYS A 156 1.24 9.53 -12.60
C CYS A 156 -0.14 9.55 -13.28
N LEU A 157 -1.19 9.12 -12.59
CA LEU A 157 -2.55 9.18 -13.11
C LEU A 157 -3.01 10.64 -13.26
N LEU A 158 -2.75 11.49 -12.27
CA LEU A 158 -3.10 12.91 -12.32
C LEU A 158 -2.30 13.65 -13.40
N ALA A 159 -1.01 13.34 -13.57
CA ALA A 159 -0.18 13.90 -14.65
C ALA A 159 -0.70 13.47 -16.03
N GLY A 160 -1.04 12.19 -16.20
CA GLY A 160 -1.66 11.67 -17.41
C GLY A 160 -3.01 12.32 -17.70
N ARG A 161 -3.82 12.57 -16.66
CA ARG A 161 -5.11 13.28 -16.76
C ARG A 161 -4.92 14.71 -17.25
N THR A 162 -4.02 15.47 -16.64
CA THR A 162 -3.71 16.85 -17.07
C THR A 162 -3.25 16.89 -18.53
N ARG A 163 -2.35 15.97 -18.93
CA ARG A 163 -1.88 15.85 -20.32
C ARG A 163 -3.03 15.54 -21.27
N ALA A 164 -3.96 14.68 -20.89
CA ALA A 164 -5.10 14.30 -21.71
C ALA A 164 -6.11 15.45 -21.89
N ILE A 165 -6.42 16.18 -20.81
CA ILE A 165 -7.32 17.34 -20.84
C ILE A 165 -6.74 18.42 -21.76
N GLN A 166 -5.46 18.77 -21.61
CA GLN A 166 -4.78 19.75 -22.47
C GLN A 166 -4.85 19.38 -23.96
N ARG A 167 -4.51 18.12 -24.28
CA ARG A 167 -4.55 17.62 -25.68
C ARG A 167 -5.96 17.56 -26.25
N PHE A 168 -6.98 17.36 -25.41
CA PHE A 168 -8.37 17.42 -25.85
C PHE A 168 -8.78 18.85 -26.17
N HIS A 169 -8.38 19.82 -25.35
CA HIS A 169 -8.61 21.25 -25.60
C HIS A 169 -7.97 21.75 -26.91
N GLU A 170 -6.76 21.30 -27.24
CA GLU A 170 -6.09 21.65 -28.50
C GLU A 170 -6.94 21.29 -29.73
N ARG A 171 -7.75 20.23 -29.64
CA ARG A 171 -8.62 19.74 -30.71
C ARG A 171 -10.06 20.23 -30.59
N HIS A 172 -10.50 20.53 -29.37
CA HIS A 172 -11.88 20.86 -29.02
C HIS A 172 -11.91 22.01 -27.99
N PRO A 173 -11.59 23.26 -28.38
CA PRO A 173 -11.39 24.38 -27.43
C PRO A 173 -12.66 24.85 -26.71
N GLY A 174 -13.85 24.36 -27.08
CA GLY A 174 -15.12 24.76 -26.46
C GLY A 174 -15.56 23.94 -25.24
N PHE A 175 -14.85 22.85 -24.91
CA PHE A 175 -15.22 22.00 -23.78
C PHE A 175 -14.65 22.50 -22.46
N GLN A 176 -15.37 22.28 -21.36
CA GLN A 176 -14.88 22.53 -20.02
C GLN A 176 -14.09 21.31 -19.49
N ASP A 177 -13.11 21.55 -18.60
CA ASP A 177 -12.29 20.48 -17.99
C ASP A 177 -13.14 19.38 -17.34
N ALA A 178 -14.25 19.74 -16.70
CA ALA A 178 -15.16 18.79 -16.06
C ALA A 178 -15.85 17.86 -17.07
N GLU A 179 -16.22 18.38 -18.23
CA GLU A 179 -16.85 17.60 -19.32
C GLU A 179 -15.86 16.63 -19.95
N ILE A 180 -14.61 17.06 -20.12
CA ILE A 180 -13.52 16.23 -20.62
C ILE A 180 -13.21 15.14 -19.59
N ASN A 181 -13.05 15.51 -18.30
CA ASN A 181 -12.77 14.58 -17.22
C ASN A 181 -13.83 13.48 -17.10
N ALA A 182 -15.10 13.79 -17.30
CA ALA A 182 -16.20 12.82 -17.29
C ALA A 182 -16.11 11.75 -18.39
N ARG A 183 -15.34 12.02 -19.46
CA ARG A 183 -15.11 11.10 -20.59
C ARG A 183 -13.83 10.29 -20.45
N LEU A 184 -12.91 10.67 -19.54
CA LEU A 184 -11.62 10.01 -19.39
C LEU A 184 -11.77 8.58 -18.88
N VAL A 185 -11.01 7.65 -19.48
CA VAL A 185 -10.94 6.25 -19.08
C VAL A 185 -9.49 5.84 -18.87
N ALA A 186 -9.23 5.25 -17.71
CA ALA A 186 -7.98 4.59 -17.35
C ALA A 186 -8.16 3.06 -17.40
N TYR A 187 -7.08 2.33 -17.61
CA TYR A 187 -7.10 0.86 -17.75
C TYR A 187 -6.06 0.22 -16.86
N CYS A 188 -6.37 -0.93 -16.30
CA CYS A 188 -5.43 -1.82 -15.65
C CYS A 188 -5.91 -3.28 -15.73
N SER A 189 -5.04 -4.22 -15.40
CA SER A 189 -5.43 -5.63 -15.23
C SER A 189 -6.40 -5.79 -14.06
N ASP A 190 -7.29 -6.79 -14.12
CA ASP A 190 -8.07 -7.28 -12.98
C ASP A 190 -7.19 -7.85 -11.84
N GLN A 191 -5.88 -8.08 -12.13
CA GLN A 191 -4.86 -8.48 -11.15
C GLN A 191 -4.07 -7.30 -10.58
N ALA A 192 -4.36 -6.06 -10.99
CA ALA A 192 -3.68 -4.88 -10.48
C ALA A 192 -3.92 -4.67 -8.98
N HIS A 193 -2.99 -3.99 -8.32
CA HIS A 193 -3.14 -3.64 -6.90
C HIS A 193 -4.29 -2.64 -6.71
N SER A 194 -5.01 -2.75 -5.59
CA SER A 194 -6.15 -1.86 -5.26
C SER A 194 -5.83 -0.37 -5.23
N SER A 195 -4.54 0.00 -5.08
CA SER A 195 -4.12 1.40 -5.17
C SER A 195 -4.37 2.03 -6.54
N VAL A 196 -4.41 1.21 -7.61
CA VAL A 196 -4.69 1.68 -8.97
C VAL A 196 -6.16 2.12 -9.09
N GLU A 197 -7.08 1.29 -8.60
CA GLU A 197 -8.49 1.65 -8.50
C GLU A 197 -8.70 2.87 -7.60
N LYS A 198 -8.03 2.90 -6.43
CA LYS A 198 -8.08 4.05 -5.51
C LYS A 198 -7.59 5.34 -6.18
N ALA A 199 -6.53 5.29 -6.99
CA ALA A 199 -6.04 6.45 -7.73
C ALA A 199 -7.11 6.98 -8.71
N ALA A 200 -7.82 6.10 -9.40
CA ALA A 200 -8.92 6.49 -10.28
C ALA A 200 -10.11 7.11 -9.52
N LEU A 201 -10.47 6.54 -8.36
CA LEU A 201 -11.51 7.12 -7.49
C LEU A 201 -11.16 8.52 -7.02
N ILE A 202 -9.90 8.75 -6.58
CA ILE A 202 -9.43 10.08 -6.16
C ILE A 202 -9.35 11.04 -7.35
N GLY A 203 -8.87 10.55 -8.50
CA GLY A 203 -8.78 11.32 -9.74
C GLY A 203 -10.12 11.61 -10.41
N LEU A 204 -11.23 11.05 -9.91
CA LEU A 204 -12.59 11.15 -10.47
C LEU A 204 -12.65 10.73 -11.93
N VAL A 205 -11.91 9.67 -12.29
CA VAL A 205 -11.89 9.11 -13.65
C VAL A 205 -12.43 7.67 -13.66
N ARG A 206 -12.91 7.22 -14.82
CA ARG A 206 -13.38 5.86 -14.99
C ARG A 206 -12.19 4.91 -15.02
N MET A 207 -12.29 3.76 -14.34
CA MET A 207 -11.33 2.66 -14.43
C MET A 207 -11.99 1.47 -15.11
N ARG A 208 -11.39 0.98 -16.20
CA ARG A 208 -11.78 -0.26 -16.87
C ARG A 208 -10.75 -1.34 -16.56
N PHE A 209 -11.21 -2.44 -15.98
CA PHE A 209 -10.39 -3.61 -15.69
C PHE A 209 -10.35 -4.50 -16.93
N ILE A 210 -9.15 -4.89 -17.33
CA ILE A 210 -8.88 -5.81 -18.44
C ILE A 210 -8.67 -7.20 -17.85
N GLU A 211 -9.42 -8.17 -18.34
CA GLU A 211 -9.31 -9.55 -17.90
C GLU A 211 -7.94 -10.12 -18.29
N ALA A 212 -7.26 -10.72 -17.29
CA ALA A 212 -5.97 -11.36 -17.48
C ALA A 212 -6.12 -12.72 -18.16
N ASP A 213 -5.14 -13.11 -18.95
CA ASP A 213 -5.06 -14.42 -19.60
C ASP A 213 -4.84 -15.57 -18.59
N ASP A 214 -4.64 -16.80 -19.08
CA ASP A 214 -4.42 -17.97 -18.22
C ASP A 214 -3.13 -17.91 -17.41
N SER A 215 -2.17 -17.09 -17.83
CA SER A 215 -0.94 -16.80 -17.08
C SER A 215 -1.12 -15.67 -16.06
N LEU A 216 -2.34 -15.15 -15.90
CA LEU A 216 -2.67 -14.01 -15.03
C LEU A 216 -1.98 -12.71 -15.47
N ALA A 217 -1.83 -12.51 -16.78
CA ALA A 217 -1.18 -11.35 -17.39
C ALA A 217 -2.14 -10.59 -18.29
N MET A 218 -2.11 -9.26 -18.24
CA MET A 218 -2.79 -8.40 -19.20
C MET A 218 -2.09 -8.48 -20.56
N ARG A 219 -2.88 -8.68 -21.63
CA ARG A 219 -2.37 -8.80 -23.00
C ARG A 219 -2.76 -7.57 -23.82
N GLY A 220 -1.89 -7.19 -24.74
CA GLY A 220 -2.10 -6.05 -25.63
C GLY A 220 -3.37 -6.15 -26.47
N LYS A 221 -3.73 -7.37 -26.92
CA LYS A 221 -4.96 -7.57 -27.72
C LYS A 221 -6.22 -7.18 -26.93
N ALA A 222 -6.39 -7.71 -25.72
CA ALA A 222 -7.54 -7.42 -24.87
C ALA A 222 -7.63 -5.93 -24.50
N LEU A 223 -6.47 -5.30 -24.23
CA LEU A 223 -6.39 -3.87 -23.97
C LEU A 223 -6.83 -3.06 -25.21
N ARG A 224 -6.35 -3.40 -26.41
CA ARG A 224 -6.70 -2.72 -27.67
C ARG A 224 -8.20 -2.78 -27.94
N GLU A 225 -8.80 -3.97 -27.85
CA GLU A 225 -10.24 -4.17 -28.04
C GLU A 225 -11.06 -3.30 -27.08
N ALA A 226 -10.66 -3.25 -25.80
CA ALA A 226 -11.31 -2.41 -24.80
C ALA A 226 -11.21 -0.90 -25.12
N ILE A 227 -10.03 -0.44 -25.55
CA ILE A 227 -9.80 0.96 -25.93
C ILE A 227 -10.64 1.33 -27.16
N GLU A 228 -10.65 0.49 -28.18
CA GLU A 228 -11.43 0.75 -29.40
C GLU A 228 -12.94 0.80 -29.13
N ASP A 229 -13.43 -0.02 -28.19
CA ASP A 229 -14.84 0.00 -27.78
C ASP A 229 -15.20 1.27 -27.02
N ASP A 230 -14.33 1.75 -26.14
CA ASP A 230 -14.55 2.98 -25.39
C ASP A 230 -14.51 4.21 -26.31
N ILE A 231 -13.60 4.23 -27.30
CA ILE A 231 -13.55 5.30 -28.32
C ILE A 231 -14.86 5.35 -29.14
N LYS A 232 -15.41 4.21 -29.54
CA LYS A 232 -16.71 4.15 -30.24
C LYS A 232 -17.86 4.75 -29.42
N GLN A 233 -17.74 4.69 -28.07
CA GLN A 233 -18.70 5.27 -27.12
C GLN A 233 -18.44 6.77 -26.84
N GLY A 234 -17.48 7.39 -27.50
CA GLY A 234 -17.11 8.80 -27.29
C GLY A 234 -16.30 9.05 -26.01
N LEU A 235 -15.73 7.99 -25.41
CA LEU A 235 -14.84 8.08 -24.27
C LEU A 235 -13.40 8.39 -24.72
N VAL A 236 -12.58 8.86 -23.80
CA VAL A 236 -11.21 9.31 -24.05
C VAL A 236 -10.23 8.45 -23.23
N PRO A 237 -9.63 7.41 -23.83
CA PRO A 237 -8.54 6.65 -23.22
C PRO A 237 -7.34 7.55 -22.93
N PHE A 238 -6.81 7.53 -21.71
CA PHE A 238 -5.73 8.45 -21.36
C PHE A 238 -4.57 7.82 -20.58
N TRP A 239 -4.81 6.72 -19.84
CA TRP A 239 -3.84 6.16 -18.93
C TRP A 239 -3.99 4.64 -18.80
N VAL A 240 -2.86 3.92 -18.75
CA VAL A 240 -2.79 2.46 -18.53
C VAL A 240 -1.78 2.19 -17.42
N CYS A 241 -2.13 1.30 -16.50
CA CYS A 241 -1.20 0.72 -15.54
C CYS A 241 -0.89 -0.73 -15.92
N ALA A 242 0.34 -1.00 -16.28
CA ALA A 242 0.86 -2.35 -16.42
C ALA A 242 1.57 -2.76 -15.13
N THR A 243 1.26 -3.95 -14.59
CA THR A 243 1.84 -4.46 -13.36
C THR A 243 2.89 -5.53 -13.63
N LEU A 244 4.10 -5.31 -13.15
CA LEU A 244 5.17 -6.29 -13.16
C LEU A 244 5.34 -6.85 -11.74
N GLY A 245 4.87 -8.09 -11.53
CA GLY A 245 4.83 -8.74 -10.22
C GLY A 245 3.56 -8.41 -9.43
N THR A 246 2.41 -8.91 -9.91
CA THR A 246 1.09 -8.67 -9.31
C THR A 246 1.02 -9.14 -7.85
N THR A 247 0.17 -8.49 -7.07
CA THR A 247 0.02 -8.79 -5.65
C THR A 247 -0.50 -10.21 -5.40
N GLY A 248 -1.40 -10.71 -6.24
CA GLY A 248 -2.06 -12.01 -6.06
C GLY A 248 -1.15 -13.20 -6.32
N SER A 249 -0.31 -13.14 -7.36
CA SER A 249 0.43 -14.28 -7.89
C SER A 249 1.86 -13.97 -8.34
N CYS A 250 2.30 -12.71 -8.22
CA CYS A 250 3.56 -12.22 -8.82
C CYS A 250 3.63 -12.40 -10.34
N SER A 251 2.48 -12.35 -11.04
CA SER A 251 2.41 -12.42 -12.49
C SER A 251 2.88 -11.12 -13.13
N PHE A 252 3.19 -11.18 -14.43
CA PHE A 252 3.76 -10.07 -15.18
C PHE A 252 2.91 -9.76 -16.40
N ASP A 253 2.39 -8.55 -16.49
CA ASP A 253 1.71 -8.06 -17.68
C ASP A 253 2.69 -7.99 -18.86
N ASN A 254 2.19 -8.20 -20.09
CA ASN A 254 3.05 -8.16 -21.28
C ASN A 254 3.33 -6.72 -21.69
N LEU A 255 4.39 -6.15 -21.09
CA LEU A 255 4.74 -4.73 -21.27
C LEU A 255 5.04 -4.36 -22.73
N GLU A 256 5.62 -5.28 -23.52
CA GLU A 256 5.95 -5.03 -24.93
C GLU A 256 4.68 -4.85 -25.78
N GLU A 257 3.68 -5.73 -25.62
CA GLU A 257 2.40 -5.64 -26.31
C GLU A 257 1.61 -4.40 -25.86
N ILE A 258 1.54 -4.17 -24.55
CA ILE A 258 0.84 -3.03 -23.95
C ILE A 258 1.46 -1.70 -24.40
N GLY A 259 2.79 -1.63 -24.41
CA GLY A 259 3.52 -0.44 -24.83
C GLY A 259 3.26 -0.06 -26.30
N ILE A 260 3.09 -1.05 -27.18
CA ILE A 260 2.70 -0.79 -28.58
C ILE A 260 1.31 -0.17 -28.62
N VAL A 261 0.35 -0.73 -27.89
CA VAL A 261 -1.02 -0.21 -27.84
C VAL A 261 -1.05 1.22 -27.28
N CYS A 262 -0.37 1.47 -26.16
CA CYS A 262 -0.32 2.80 -25.55
C CYS A 262 0.29 3.85 -26.50
N ARG A 263 1.34 3.49 -27.24
CA ARG A 263 1.96 4.35 -28.26
C ARG A 263 0.98 4.65 -29.40
N ASP A 264 0.29 3.63 -29.95
CA ASP A 264 -0.61 3.78 -31.08
C ASP A 264 -1.78 4.73 -30.79
N PHE A 265 -2.30 4.69 -29.55
CA PHE A 265 -3.38 5.57 -29.09
C PHE A 265 -2.90 6.79 -28.31
N ASN A 266 -1.58 6.94 -28.14
CA ASN A 266 -0.95 8.05 -27.40
C ASN A 266 -1.51 8.19 -25.97
N ILE A 267 -1.52 7.08 -25.24
CA ILE A 267 -2.00 6.92 -23.87
C ILE A 267 -0.78 6.86 -22.93
N TRP A 268 -0.86 7.47 -21.74
CA TRP A 268 0.19 7.35 -20.71
C TRP A 268 0.30 5.90 -20.23
N LEU A 269 1.49 5.35 -20.30
CA LEU A 269 1.80 4.04 -19.75
C LEU A 269 2.60 4.18 -18.45
N HIS A 270 1.98 3.82 -17.33
CA HIS A 270 2.62 3.68 -16.04
C HIS A 270 2.93 2.21 -15.74
N VAL A 271 4.14 1.92 -15.28
CA VAL A 271 4.55 0.57 -14.89
C VAL A 271 4.64 0.49 -13.36
N ASP A 272 3.72 -0.26 -12.75
CA ASP A 272 3.79 -0.63 -11.33
C ASP A 272 4.64 -1.90 -11.18
N SER A 273 5.86 -1.73 -10.73
CA SER A 273 6.76 -2.83 -10.38
C SER A 273 7.12 -2.81 -8.89
N ALA A 274 6.17 -2.42 -8.04
CA ALA A 274 6.39 -2.12 -6.62
C ALA A 274 7.21 -3.19 -5.88
N TYR A 275 6.99 -4.47 -6.17
CA TYR A 275 7.78 -5.59 -5.63
C TYR A 275 8.90 -6.02 -6.58
N ALA A 276 8.53 -6.37 -7.81
CA ALA A 276 9.44 -7.00 -8.75
C ALA A 276 10.56 -6.06 -9.25
N GLY A 277 10.37 -4.75 -9.18
CA GLY A 277 11.37 -3.76 -9.58
C GLY A 277 12.72 -3.94 -8.89
N SER A 278 12.73 -4.37 -7.62
CA SER A 278 13.96 -4.71 -6.91
C SER A 278 14.74 -5.87 -7.55
N ALA A 279 14.04 -6.80 -8.19
CA ALA A 279 14.68 -7.95 -8.83
C ALA A 279 15.43 -7.59 -10.13
N PHE A 280 15.07 -6.48 -10.77
CA PHE A 280 15.72 -6.04 -12.03
C PHE A 280 17.16 -5.58 -11.85
N ILE A 281 17.64 -5.44 -10.62
CA ILE A 281 19.07 -5.31 -10.34
C ILE A 281 19.87 -6.53 -10.85
N CYS A 282 19.23 -7.71 -10.94
CA CYS A 282 19.76 -8.93 -11.49
C CYS A 282 19.44 -8.99 -13.00
N PRO A 283 20.45 -9.00 -13.89
CA PRO A 283 20.23 -8.95 -15.34
C PRO A 283 19.31 -10.03 -15.88
N GLU A 284 19.35 -11.23 -15.27
CA GLU A 284 18.53 -12.39 -15.67
C GLU A 284 17.02 -12.15 -15.51
N PHE A 285 16.60 -11.21 -14.68
CA PHE A 285 15.19 -10.87 -14.47
C PHE A 285 14.71 -9.70 -15.32
N ARG A 286 15.58 -9.03 -16.06
CA ARG A 286 15.23 -7.88 -16.91
C ARG A 286 14.44 -8.25 -18.16
N THR A 287 14.27 -9.54 -18.44
CA THR A 287 13.42 -9.99 -19.55
C THR A 287 11.99 -9.46 -19.45
N TRP A 288 11.49 -9.23 -18.23
CA TRP A 288 10.17 -8.66 -17.99
C TRP A 288 10.10 -7.13 -18.20
N LEU A 289 11.24 -6.45 -18.28
CA LEU A 289 11.31 -5.02 -18.63
C LEU A 289 11.27 -4.77 -20.15
N ARG A 290 11.22 -5.81 -20.98
CA ARG A 290 11.17 -5.63 -22.43
C ARG A 290 9.93 -4.79 -22.80
N GLY A 291 10.13 -3.67 -23.49
CA GLY A 291 9.07 -2.67 -23.79
C GLY A 291 9.06 -1.46 -22.86
N ILE A 292 9.95 -1.39 -21.83
CA ILE A 292 10.00 -0.25 -20.89
C ILE A 292 10.30 1.08 -21.57
N GLU A 293 10.99 1.07 -22.70
CA GLU A 293 11.25 2.26 -23.51
C GLU A 293 9.99 2.92 -24.05
N LYS A 294 8.83 2.23 -24.01
CA LYS A 294 7.51 2.74 -24.41
C LYS A 294 6.71 3.31 -23.25
N ALA A 295 7.16 3.09 -22.00
CA ALA A 295 6.48 3.60 -20.82
C ALA A 295 6.80 5.09 -20.60
N ASP A 296 5.84 5.82 -20.02
CA ASP A 296 6.00 7.21 -19.58
C ASP A 296 6.53 7.30 -18.15
N SER A 297 6.23 6.29 -17.31
CA SER A 297 6.68 6.25 -15.91
C SER A 297 6.79 4.82 -15.39
N ILE A 298 7.68 4.63 -14.41
CA ILE A 298 7.84 3.37 -13.69
C ILE A 298 8.11 3.63 -12.22
N ALA A 299 7.49 2.82 -11.34
CA ALA A 299 7.73 2.88 -9.91
C ALA A 299 8.06 1.50 -9.33
N PHE A 300 8.98 1.48 -8.34
CA PHE A 300 9.16 0.32 -7.47
C PHE A 300 9.52 0.75 -6.04
N ASN A 301 9.35 -0.17 -5.08
CA ASN A 301 9.62 0.11 -3.68
C ASN A 301 10.95 -0.51 -3.25
N PRO A 302 12.06 0.25 -3.11
CA PRO A 302 13.26 -0.22 -2.43
C PRO A 302 12.95 -0.75 -1.02
N SER A 303 11.93 -0.19 -0.36
CA SER A 303 11.45 -0.59 0.96
C SER A 303 10.75 -1.95 1.01
N LYS A 304 10.41 -2.56 -0.13
CA LYS A 304 9.91 -3.93 -0.15
C LYS A 304 11.06 -4.93 -0.12
N TRP A 305 11.92 -4.95 -1.13
CA TRP A 305 12.87 -6.04 -1.30
C TRP A 305 14.33 -5.62 -1.52
N LEU A 306 14.66 -4.33 -1.33
CA LEU A 306 16.03 -3.82 -1.53
C LEU A 306 16.71 -3.35 -0.23
N MET A 307 16.28 -3.87 0.92
CA MET A 307 16.88 -3.61 2.25
C MET A 307 16.91 -2.13 2.69
N VAL A 308 16.07 -1.30 2.10
CA VAL A 308 15.77 0.07 2.55
C VAL A 308 14.49 0.00 3.37
N HIS A 309 14.48 0.48 4.62
CA HIS A 309 13.24 0.44 5.40
C HIS A 309 12.18 1.43 4.90
N PHE A 310 10.93 1.15 5.23
CA PHE A 310 9.77 1.97 4.88
C PHE A 310 9.92 3.39 5.52
N ASP A 311 9.65 4.54 4.84
CA ASP A 311 9.02 4.61 3.53
C ASP A 311 10.06 4.99 2.46
N ALA A 312 9.99 4.33 1.31
CA ALA A 312 10.78 4.67 0.14
C ALA A 312 10.19 4.01 -1.12
N THR A 313 9.74 4.81 -2.07
CA THR A 313 9.29 4.40 -3.39
C THR A 313 10.03 5.20 -4.43
N ALA A 314 10.76 4.53 -5.29
CA ALA A 314 11.45 5.13 -6.41
C ALA A 314 10.48 5.24 -7.59
N LEU A 315 10.25 6.45 -8.08
CA LEU A 315 9.44 6.76 -9.25
C LEU A 315 10.32 7.47 -10.28
N TRP A 316 10.30 7.00 -11.52
CA TRP A 316 10.88 7.69 -12.66
C TRP A 316 9.80 8.08 -13.63
N ILE A 317 9.97 9.26 -14.22
CA ILE A 317 9.09 9.86 -15.22
C ILE A 317 9.96 10.30 -16.39
N LYS A 318 9.55 9.94 -17.60
CA LYS A 318 10.30 10.23 -18.82
C LYS A 318 10.21 11.70 -19.26
N ASP A 319 9.07 12.33 -18.97
CA ASP A 319 8.82 13.75 -19.21
C ASP A 319 8.24 14.41 -17.97
N SER A 320 9.08 15.12 -17.24
CA SER A 320 8.72 15.82 -16.01
C SER A 320 7.79 17.02 -16.22
N THR A 321 7.65 17.51 -17.44
CA THR A 321 6.78 18.68 -17.72
C THR A 321 5.32 18.38 -17.40
N ALA A 322 4.88 17.13 -17.53
CA ALA A 322 3.53 16.72 -17.20
C ALA A 322 3.24 16.81 -15.69
N VAL A 323 4.18 16.37 -14.84
CA VAL A 323 4.04 16.50 -13.38
C VAL A 323 4.16 17.95 -12.94
N HIS A 324 5.09 18.69 -13.50
CA HIS A 324 5.21 20.13 -13.27
C HIS A 324 3.90 20.85 -13.55
N ARG A 325 3.29 20.67 -14.70
CA ARG A 325 2.00 21.30 -15.05
C ARG A 325 0.86 20.90 -14.12
N THR A 326 0.93 19.72 -13.52
CA THR A 326 -0.13 19.19 -12.63
C THR A 326 -0.01 19.72 -11.21
N PHE A 327 1.22 19.86 -10.70
CA PHE A 327 1.48 20.14 -9.29
C PHE A 327 2.17 21.48 -9.03
N ASN A 328 2.45 22.25 -10.09
CA ASN A 328 3.15 23.52 -9.95
C ASN A 328 2.25 24.58 -9.30
N VAL A 329 2.71 25.11 -8.17
CA VAL A 329 2.20 26.30 -7.51
C VAL A 329 3.42 27.12 -7.09
N GLU A 330 3.55 28.36 -7.58
CA GLU A 330 4.75 29.19 -7.40
C GLU A 330 4.47 30.42 -6.51
N PRO A 331 4.20 30.25 -5.21
CA PRO A 331 4.13 31.39 -4.31
C PRO A 331 5.52 32.01 -4.13
N LEU A 332 5.57 33.31 -3.89
CA LEU A 332 6.81 34.08 -3.84
C LEU A 332 7.85 33.51 -2.85
N TYR A 333 7.41 32.96 -1.72
CA TYR A 333 8.30 32.43 -0.69
C TYR A 333 9.00 31.10 -1.06
N LEU A 334 8.59 30.45 -2.15
CA LEU A 334 9.22 29.24 -2.67
C LEU A 334 10.18 29.52 -3.84
N GLN A 335 10.19 30.74 -4.37
CA GLN A 335 11.08 31.14 -5.46
C GLN A 335 12.51 31.36 -4.93
N HIS A 336 13.49 30.97 -5.71
CA HIS A 336 14.90 31.19 -5.43
C HIS A 336 15.69 31.38 -6.74
N GLU A 337 16.91 31.92 -6.66
CA GLU A 337 17.73 32.30 -7.82
C GLU A 337 18.10 31.11 -8.73
N ASN A 338 18.04 29.88 -8.25
CA ASN A 338 18.29 28.68 -9.04
C ASN A 338 17.00 27.98 -9.51
N SER A 339 15.83 28.60 -9.35
CA SER A 339 14.55 28.08 -9.86
C SER A 339 14.63 27.91 -11.39
N GLY A 340 14.22 26.74 -11.88
CA GLY A 340 14.28 26.39 -13.30
C GLY A 340 15.66 25.90 -13.79
N VAL A 341 16.72 25.97 -12.97
CA VAL A 341 18.03 25.38 -13.23
C VAL A 341 18.21 24.08 -12.46
N SER A 342 17.78 24.06 -11.21
CA SER A 342 17.76 22.89 -10.34
C SER A 342 16.37 22.23 -10.30
N ILE A 343 16.31 20.98 -9.84
CA ILE A 343 15.05 20.30 -9.60
C ILE A 343 14.47 20.79 -8.27
N ASP A 344 13.22 21.21 -8.30
CA ASP A 344 12.40 21.46 -7.12
C ASP A 344 11.36 20.34 -6.99
N TYR A 345 11.64 19.38 -6.12
CA TYR A 345 10.83 18.17 -6.01
C TYR A 345 9.40 18.42 -5.50
N MET A 346 9.08 19.59 -4.95
CA MET A 346 7.70 19.95 -4.59
C MET A 346 6.75 19.87 -5.80
N HIS A 347 7.24 20.02 -7.02
CA HIS A 347 6.46 19.92 -8.26
C HIS A 347 6.32 18.47 -8.78
N TRP A 348 6.91 17.48 -8.09
CA TRP A 348 6.92 16.07 -8.49
C TRP A 348 6.07 15.19 -7.59
N GLN A 349 5.34 15.78 -6.65
CA GLN A 349 4.59 15.08 -5.61
C GLN A 349 3.39 15.90 -5.14
N ILE A 350 2.51 15.28 -4.33
CA ILE A 350 1.35 15.94 -3.76
C ILE A 350 1.73 16.83 -2.55
N PRO A 351 2.48 16.33 -1.54
CA PRO A 351 2.83 17.14 -0.38
C PRO A 351 3.96 18.13 -0.70
N LEU A 352 3.97 19.27 0.00
CA LEU A 352 5.08 20.21 -0.06
C LEU A 352 6.32 19.65 0.65
N SER A 353 6.19 19.34 1.94
CA SER A 353 7.31 18.90 2.78
C SER A 353 7.79 17.50 2.45
N ARG A 354 9.11 17.28 2.56
CA ARG A 354 9.77 16.01 2.24
C ARG A 354 10.87 15.71 3.25
N ARG A 355 10.96 14.42 3.66
CA ARG A 355 12.07 13.90 4.45
C ARG A 355 13.30 13.68 3.58
N PHE A 356 14.48 13.63 4.20
CA PHE A 356 15.74 13.31 3.53
C PHE A 356 15.89 11.81 3.26
N ARG A 357 14.92 11.20 2.52
CA ARG A 357 14.90 9.75 2.23
C ARG A 357 16.08 9.24 1.43
N ALA A 358 16.70 10.11 0.62
CA ALA A 358 17.86 9.75 -0.20
C ALA A 358 19.05 9.26 0.64
N LEU A 359 19.18 9.73 1.89
CA LEU A 359 20.31 9.39 2.75
C LEU A 359 20.32 7.90 3.13
N LYS A 360 19.20 7.31 3.51
CA LYS A 360 19.13 5.87 3.81
C LYS A 360 19.37 5.01 2.56
N VAL A 361 18.87 5.45 1.39
CA VAL A 361 19.16 4.79 0.11
C VAL A 361 20.65 4.81 -0.20
N PHE A 362 21.30 5.96 -0.03
CA PHE A 362 22.74 6.11 -0.21
C PHE A 362 23.54 5.16 0.70
N PHE A 363 23.18 5.07 1.99
CA PHE A 363 23.85 4.17 2.93
C PHE A 363 23.72 2.70 2.51
N VAL A 364 22.53 2.28 2.09
CA VAL A 364 22.29 0.90 1.63
C VAL A 364 23.08 0.59 0.37
N LEU A 365 23.01 1.46 -0.65
CA LEU A 365 23.70 1.26 -1.92
C LEU A 365 25.23 1.21 -1.74
N ARG A 366 25.77 2.06 -0.86
CA ARG A 366 27.21 2.11 -0.58
C ARG A 366 27.67 0.93 0.27
N SER A 367 26.85 0.47 1.21
CA SER A 367 27.22 -0.62 2.13
C SER A 367 27.18 -1.99 1.45
N PHE A 368 26.13 -2.28 0.68
CA PHE A 368 25.97 -3.60 0.07
C PHE A 368 26.53 -3.67 -1.35
N GLY A 369 26.53 -2.56 -2.06
CA GLY A 369 26.88 -2.52 -3.48
C GLY A 369 25.94 -3.35 -4.35
N ILE A 370 26.12 -3.30 -5.65
CA ILE A 370 25.28 -4.06 -6.61
C ILE A 370 25.37 -5.57 -6.35
N LYS A 371 26.57 -6.10 -6.12
CA LYS A 371 26.77 -7.55 -5.93
C LYS A 371 26.09 -8.07 -4.66
N GLY A 372 26.16 -7.32 -3.56
CA GLY A 372 25.50 -7.68 -2.29
C GLY A 372 23.98 -7.71 -2.43
N LEU A 373 23.41 -6.69 -3.08
CA LEU A 373 21.98 -6.62 -3.34
C LEU A 373 21.51 -7.71 -4.30
N GLN A 374 22.25 -8.02 -5.36
CA GLN A 374 21.96 -9.14 -6.26
C GLN A 374 22.00 -10.49 -5.53
N LYS A 375 22.98 -10.69 -4.64
CA LYS A 375 23.07 -11.91 -3.82
C LYS A 375 21.81 -12.08 -2.96
N HIS A 376 21.37 -11.02 -2.31
CA HIS A 376 20.15 -11.02 -1.49
C HIS A 376 18.91 -11.41 -2.31
N ILE A 377 18.70 -10.79 -3.48
CA ILE A 377 17.56 -11.09 -4.36
C ILE A 377 17.59 -12.56 -4.82
N ARG A 378 18.73 -13.04 -5.31
CA ARG A 378 18.88 -14.43 -5.76
C ARG A 378 18.64 -15.44 -4.65
N GLU A 379 19.07 -15.14 -3.42
CA GLU A 379 18.83 -16.01 -2.27
C GLU A 379 17.34 -16.11 -1.94
N GLY A 380 16.60 -15.00 -1.92
CA GLY A 380 15.14 -15.01 -1.75
C GLY A 380 14.43 -15.86 -2.81
N VAL A 381 14.87 -15.77 -4.07
CA VAL A 381 14.34 -16.60 -5.17
C VAL A 381 14.66 -18.08 -4.96
N ARG A 382 15.90 -18.40 -4.55
CA ARG A 382 16.36 -19.79 -4.27
C ARG A 382 15.55 -20.42 -3.14
N LEU A 383 15.28 -19.68 -2.08
CA LEU A 383 14.47 -20.15 -0.95
C LEU A 383 13.00 -20.38 -1.36
N ALA A 384 12.44 -19.52 -2.19
CA ALA A 384 11.10 -19.74 -2.75
C ALA A 384 11.05 -20.98 -3.66
N GLN A 385 12.09 -21.26 -4.44
CA GLN A 385 12.21 -22.52 -5.21
C GLN A 385 12.24 -23.74 -4.30
N LYS A 386 12.95 -23.65 -3.16
CA LYS A 386 12.97 -24.73 -2.17
C LYS A 386 11.58 -24.99 -1.60
N PHE A 387 10.83 -23.92 -1.25
CA PHE A 387 9.46 -24.05 -0.75
C PHE A 387 8.53 -24.66 -1.83
N GLU A 388 8.59 -24.17 -3.07
CA GLU A 388 7.84 -24.72 -4.20
C GLU A 388 8.06 -26.23 -4.35
N ALA A 389 9.31 -26.69 -4.30
CA ALA A 389 9.65 -28.10 -4.39
C ALA A 389 9.05 -28.93 -3.23
N LEU A 390 9.03 -28.39 -2.01
CA LEU A 390 8.42 -29.04 -0.85
C LEU A 390 6.90 -29.16 -1.00
N VAL A 391 6.23 -28.13 -1.51
CA VAL A 391 4.77 -28.16 -1.77
C VAL A 391 4.43 -29.19 -2.84
N LEU A 392 5.18 -29.22 -3.95
CA LEU A 392 4.95 -30.16 -5.05
C LEU A 392 5.22 -31.62 -4.67
N ALA A 393 6.07 -31.88 -3.69
CA ALA A 393 6.33 -33.21 -3.18
C ALA A 393 5.19 -33.80 -2.34
N ASP A 394 4.21 -32.99 -1.91
CA ASP A 394 3.05 -33.45 -1.14
C ASP A 394 1.78 -33.44 -2.01
N HIS A 395 1.29 -34.62 -2.35
CA HIS A 395 0.14 -34.82 -3.25
C HIS A 395 -1.17 -34.16 -2.81
N ARG A 396 -1.28 -33.76 -1.56
CA ARG A 396 -2.46 -33.07 -1.00
C ARG A 396 -2.56 -31.62 -1.44
N PHE A 397 -1.46 -31.03 -1.87
CA PHE A 397 -1.38 -29.64 -2.25
C PHE A 397 -1.29 -29.45 -3.76
N GLU A 398 -1.59 -28.24 -4.21
CA GLU A 398 -1.38 -27.78 -5.59
C GLU A 398 -0.88 -26.33 -5.60
N ILE A 399 -0.20 -25.98 -6.70
CA ILE A 399 0.29 -24.62 -6.99
C ILE A 399 -0.49 -24.10 -8.20
N PRO A 400 -1.55 -23.29 -7.99
CA PRO A 400 -2.47 -22.88 -9.08
C PRO A 400 -1.87 -21.87 -10.07
N ALA A 401 -0.78 -21.20 -9.72
CA ALA A 401 -0.09 -20.27 -10.59
C ALA A 401 1.42 -20.52 -10.54
N LYS A 402 2.09 -20.33 -11.70
CA LYS A 402 3.54 -20.48 -11.81
C LYS A 402 4.24 -19.56 -10.81
N ARG A 403 5.24 -20.09 -10.09
CA ARG A 403 6.08 -19.30 -9.21
C ARG A 403 6.88 -18.27 -10.01
N HIS A 404 6.89 -17.06 -9.54
CA HIS A 404 7.80 -16.01 -10.00
C HIS A 404 8.52 -15.40 -8.79
N LEU A 405 9.79 -15.08 -8.97
CA LEU A 405 10.64 -14.47 -7.95
C LEU A 405 10.57 -15.18 -6.59
N GLY A 406 10.38 -14.42 -5.50
CA GLY A 406 10.37 -14.91 -4.12
C GLY A 406 8.99 -15.31 -3.58
N MET A 407 7.95 -15.46 -4.43
CA MET A 407 6.59 -15.76 -3.98
C MET A 407 6.05 -17.05 -4.59
N VAL A 408 5.46 -17.90 -3.75
CA VAL A 408 4.73 -19.12 -4.13
C VAL A 408 3.28 -18.99 -3.68
N VAL A 409 2.33 -19.33 -4.54
CA VAL A 409 0.91 -19.45 -4.19
C VAL A 409 0.54 -20.92 -4.15
N PHE A 410 -0.07 -21.37 -3.06
CA PHE A 410 -0.42 -22.78 -2.89
C PHE A 410 -1.77 -22.94 -2.20
N ARG A 411 -2.34 -24.14 -2.31
CA ARG A 411 -3.58 -24.50 -1.62
C ARG A 411 -3.63 -26.02 -1.36
N ILE A 412 -4.49 -26.43 -0.44
CA ILE A 412 -4.91 -27.84 -0.36
C ILE A 412 -5.86 -28.10 -1.52
N LYS A 413 -5.72 -29.26 -2.20
CA LYS A 413 -6.65 -29.72 -3.24
C LYS A 413 -8.05 -29.91 -2.67
N GLY A 414 -9.08 -29.54 -3.41
CA GLY A 414 -10.48 -29.63 -2.99
C GLY A 414 -11.14 -28.28 -2.79
N GLU A 415 -12.08 -28.18 -1.89
CA GLU A 415 -12.89 -26.97 -1.64
C GLU A 415 -12.07 -25.82 -1.04
N ASN A 416 -12.49 -24.59 -1.33
CA ASN A 416 -11.79 -23.38 -0.87
C ASN A 416 -11.74 -23.28 0.66
N GLU A 417 -12.79 -23.73 1.33
CA GLU A 417 -12.96 -23.71 2.79
C GLU A 417 -11.87 -24.49 3.53
N ILE A 418 -11.33 -25.55 2.92
CA ILE A 418 -10.24 -26.35 3.52
C ILE A 418 -8.98 -25.49 3.62
N THR A 419 -8.65 -24.79 2.55
CA THR A 419 -7.48 -23.89 2.51
C THR A 419 -7.67 -22.67 3.41
N GLU A 420 -8.88 -22.12 3.48
CA GLU A 420 -9.22 -21.04 4.40
C GLU A 420 -9.05 -21.45 5.86
N ARG A 421 -9.54 -22.63 6.24
CA ARG A 421 -9.34 -23.20 7.59
C ARG A 421 -7.87 -23.41 7.91
N LEU A 422 -7.08 -23.88 6.93
CA LEU A 422 -5.63 -24.00 7.08
C LEU A 422 -5.00 -22.65 7.44
N LEU A 423 -5.26 -21.62 6.64
CA LEU A 423 -4.70 -20.30 6.86
C LEU A 423 -5.10 -19.71 8.22
N LYS A 424 -6.38 -19.77 8.59
CA LYS A 424 -6.87 -19.29 9.90
C LYS A 424 -6.15 -19.96 11.07
N ARG A 425 -5.96 -21.29 11.02
CA ARG A 425 -5.24 -22.02 12.07
C ARG A 425 -3.76 -21.69 12.14
N LEU A 426 -3.09 -21.56 10.99
CA LEU A 426 -1.67 -21.17 10.93
C LEU A 426 -1.47 -19.81 11.59
N ASN A 427 -2.24 -18.80 11.19
CA ASN A 427 -2.14 -17.45 11.73
C ASN A 427 -2.49 -17.40 13.23
N HIS A 428 -3.53 -18.12 13.67
CA HIS A 428 -3.88 -18.19 15.09
C HIS A 428 -2.76 -18.80 15.96
N ARG A 429 -2.01 -19.75 15.41
CA ARG A 429 -0.85 -20.33 16.11
C ARG A 429 0.32 -19.35 16.24
N GLY A 430 0.42 -18.39 15.32
CA GLY A 430 1.37 -17.29 15.36
C GLY A 430 2.84 -17.67 15.10
N ASN A 431 3.16 -18.94 14.80
CA ASN A 431 4.52 -19.41 14.53
C ASN A 431 5.02 -18.97 13.15
N LEU A 432 4.10 -18.81 12.20
CA LEU A 432 4.31 -18.21 10.90
C LEU A 432 3.10 -17.38 10.52
N HIS A 433 3.26 -16.43 9.62
CA HIS A 433 2.17 -15.58 9.14
C HIS A 433 2.09 -15.59 7.63
N CYS A 434 0.91 -15.91 7.10
CA CYS A 434 0.57 -15.90 5.67
C CYS A 434 -0.74 -15.15 5.45
N ILE A 435 -1.00 -14.75 4.20
CA ILE A 435 -2.25 -14.11 3.79
C ILE A 435 -2.89 -14.83 2.60
N PRO A 436 -4.22 -14.68 2.43
CA PRO A 436 -4.92 -15.26 1.31
C PRO A 436 -4.75 -14.45 0.01
N SER A 437 -5.11 -15.09 -1.10
CA SER A 437 -5.48 -14.45 -2.35
C SER A 437 -6.55 -15.28 -3.05
N SER A 438 -7.15 -14.71 -4.10
CA SER A 438 -8.08 -15.43 -4.97
C SER A 438 -7.55 -15.37 -6.40
N LEU A 439 -7.42 -16.54 -7.03
CA LEU A 439 -6.97 -16.67 -8.42
C LEU A 439 -8.03 -17.43 -9.21
N LYS A 440 -8.74 -16.73 -10.11
CA LYS A 440 -9.81 -17.34 -10.93
C LYS A 440 -10.80 -18.17 -10.09
N GLY A 441 -11.26 -17.62 -8.95
CA GLY A 441 -12.21 -18.26 -8.05
C GLY A 441 -11.62 -19.29 -7.07
N LYS A 442 -10.31 -19.62 -7.15
CA LYS A 442 -9.62 -20.49 -6.20
C LYS A 442 -9.06 -19.67 -5.04
N TYR A 443 -9.40 -20.04 -3.81
CA TYR A 443 -8.77 -19.51 -2.61
C TYR A 443 -7.37 -20.10 -2.49
N VAL A 444 -6.35 -19.27 -2.35
CA VAL A 444 -4.95 -19.66 -2.26
C VAL A 444 -4.27 -18.97 -1.08
N ILE A 445 -3.22 -19.58 -0.56
CA ILE A 445 -2.32 -18.98 0.42
C ILE A 445 -1.09 -18.46 -0.32
N ARG A 446 -0.73 -17.21 -0.05
CA ARG A 446 0.51 -16.60 -0.53
C ARG A 446 1.60 -16.85 0.49
N PHE A 447 2.73 -17.36 0.01
CA PHE A 447 3.95 -17.54 0.77
C PHE A 447 5.07 -16.74 0.08
N THR A 448 5.52 -15.68 0.73
CA THR A 448 6.59 -14.83 0.21
C THR A 448 7.82 -14.95 1.10
N VAL A 449 8.98 -15.19 0.52
CA VAL A 449 10.24 -15.10 1.26
C VAL A 449 10.55 -13.62 1.45
N THR A 450 10.50 -13.14 2.69
CA THR A 450 10.56 -11.71 3.01
C THR A 450 11.85 -11.32 3.71
N SER A 451 12.27 -12.06 4.75
CA SER A 451 13.39 -11.68 5.60
C SER A 451 14.75 -11.98 4.96
N THR A 452 15.71 -11.09 5.17
CA THR A 452 17.12 -11.28 4.81
C THR A 452 17.79 -12.42 5.58
N ASN A 453 17.23 -12.77 6.74
CA ASN A 453 17.75 -13.78 7.65
C ASN A 453 17.11 -15.16 7.47
N THR A 454 16.21 -15.31 6.50
CA THR A 454 15.56 -16.61 6.20
C THR A 454 16.59 -17.62 5.69
N THR A 455 16.60 -18.80 6.27
CA THR A 455 17.46 -19.92 5.91
C THR A 455 16.65 -21.07 5.28
N VAL A 456 17.34 -22.07 4.76
CA VAL A 456 16.68 -23.32 4.27
C VAL A 456 15.96 -24.03 5.41
N ASP A 457 16.55 -24.02 6.61
CA ASP A 457 15.98 -24.68 7.79
C ASP A 457 14.68 -24.00 8.25
N ASP A 458 14.62 -22.66 8.18
CA ASP A 458 13.39 -21.90 8.44
C ASP A 458 12.29 -22.33 7.44
N ILE A 459 12.60 -22.41 6.15
CA ILE A 459 11.64 -22.85 5.10
C ILE A 459 11.14 -24.28 5.36
N VAL A 460 12.03 -25.20 5.76
CA VAL A 460 11.66 -26.59 6.09
C VAL A 460 10.81 -26.64 7.35
N LYS A 461 11.14 -25.86 8.37
CA LYS A 461 10.37 -25.73 9.62
C LYS A 461 8.95 -25.24 9.34
N ASP A 462 8.80 -24.17 8.55
CA ASP A 462 7.50 -23.60 8.20
C ASP A 462 6.67 -24.56 7.35
N TRP A 463 7.29 -25.23 6.38
CA TRP A 463 6.61 -26.28 5.61
C TRP A 463 6.12 -27.43 6.49
N ASN A 464 6.91 -27.88 7.45
CA ASN A 464 6.53 -28.94 8.37
C ASN A 464 5.35 -28.52 9.25
N GLU A 465 5.30 -27.25 9.69
CA GLU A 465 4.15 -26.72 10.43
C GLU A 465 2.90 -26.68 9.55
N ILE A 466 3.01 -26.20 8.31
CA ILE A 466 1.91 -26.17 7.32
C ILE A 466 1.37 -27.60 7.10
N ARG A 467 2.24 -28.56 6.85
CA ARG A 467 1.87 -29.98 6.64
C ARG A 467 1.15 -30.56 7.85
N ARG A 468 1.66 -30.28 9.06
CA ARG A 468 1.10 -30.79 10.31
C ARG A 468 -0.31 -30.26 10.54
N VAL A 469 -0.52 -28.95 10.36
CA VAL A 469 -1.85 -28.34 10.51
C VAL A 469 -2.81 -28.83 9.44
N ALA A 470 -2.35 -29.02 8.20
CA ALA A 470 -3.14 -29.60 7.11
C ALA A 470 -3.61 -31.02 7.44
N SER A 471 -2.70 -31.89 7.96
CA SER A 471 -3.07 -33.24 8.39
C SER A 471 -4.19 -33.21 9.45
N MET A 472 -4.04 -32.37 10.47
CA MET A 472 -5.07 -32.24 11.53
C MET A 472 -6.45 -31.88 10.96
N ILE A 473 -6.50 -30.94 10.00
CA ILE A 473 -7.76 -30.51 9.37
C ILE A 473 -8.38 -31.66 8.54
N LEU A 474 -7.57 -32.35 7.75
CA LEU A 474 -8.05 -33.44 6.91
C LEU A 474 -8.52 -34.63 7.75
N ASP A 475 -7.83 -34.97 8.83
CA ASP A 475 -8.23 -36.03 9.78
C ASP A 475 -9.54 -35.69 10.46
N GLU A 476 -9.75 -34.45 10.94
CA GLU A 476 -11.02 -33.99 11.50
C GLU A 476 -12.17 -34.10 10.49
N MET A 477 -11.93 -33.74 9.22
CA MET A 477 -12.95 -33.87 8.17
C MET A 477 -13.30 -35.34 7.90
N ASN A 478 -12.33 -36.23 7.85
CA ASN A 478 -12.53 -37.67 7.64
C ASN A 478 -13.33 -38.29 8.80
N ILE A 479 -13.03 -37.91 10.05
CA ILE A 479 -13.79 -38.33 11.24
C ILE A 479 -15.24 -37.82 11.15
N THR A 480 -15.46 -36.59 10.75
CA THR A 480 -16.79 -36.01 10.61
C THR A 480 -17.61 -36.71 9.53
N ILE A 481 -17.01 -37.01 8.36
CA ILE A 481 -17.67 -37.77 7.28
C ILE A 481 -18.01 -39.21 7.76
N SER A 482 -17.04 -39.87 8.42
CA SER A 482 -17.25 -41.22 8.96
C SER A 482 -18.37 -41.26 10.01
N ASN A 483 -18.47 -40.26 10.87
CA ASN A 483 -19.53 -40.15 11.86
C ASN A 483 -20.89 -39.84 11.23
N ARG A 484 -20.96 -38.97 10.21
CA ARG A 484 -22.20 -38.76 9.43
C ARG A 484 -22.67 -40.05 8.76
N ASN A 485 -21.77 -40.80 8.14
CA ASN A 485 -22.11 -42.08 7.51
C ASN A 485 -22.57 -43.14 8.54
N LYS A 486 -22.02 -43.12 9.75
CA LYS A 486 -22.49 -44.00 10.84
C LYS A 486 -23.87 -43.60 11.36
N VAL A 487 -24.23 -42.32 11.37
CA VAL A 487 -25.56 -41.84 11.73
C VAL A 487 -26.58 -42.22 10.65
N TYR A 488 -26.23 -42.13 9.36
CA TYR A 488 -27.11 -42.57 8.26
C TYR A 488 -27.38 -44.08 8.25
N LEU A 489 -26.48 -44.91 8.77
CA LEU A 489 -26.67 -46.36 8.86
C LEU A 489 -27.50 -46.83 10.10
N LYS A 490 -27.79 -45.90 11.06
CA LYS A 490 -28.58 -46.23 12.26
C LYS A 490 -30.06 -45.79 12.21
N ASP A 491 -30.46 -44.90 11.29
CA ASP A 491 -31.79 -44.29 11.26
C ASP A 491 -32.65 -44.65 10.04
N THR A 492 -32.57 -45.88 9.55
CA THR A 492 -33.54 -46.38 8.56
C THR A 492 -34.72 -47.11 9.22
N LYS A 493 -35.21 -46.61 10.36
CA LYS A 493 -36.58 -46.90 10.84
C LYS A 493 -37.10 -45.68 11.61
N ASP A 494 -38.15 -45.13 11.04
CA ASP A 494 -39.07 -44.12 11.58
C ASP A 494 -38.69 -42.64 11.50
N LYS A 495 -39.61 -41.99 10.75
CA LYS A 495 -40.10 -40.62 10.79
C LYS A 495 -39.66 -39.66 9.68
N SER A 496 -40.53 -39.62 8.69
CA SER A 496 -40.88 -38.43 7.93
C SER A 496 -41.26 -37.29 8.88
N GLU A 497 -40.50 -36.23 8.87
CA GLU A 497 -40.79 -34.85 9.31
C GLU A 497 -39.60 -34.22 10.05
N ALA A 498 -38.75 -33.59 9.32
CA ALA A 498 -37.90 -32.46 9.66
C ALA A 498 -36.82 -32.22 8.59
N PHE A 499 -37.25 -32.00 7.36
CA PHE A 499 -36.37 -31.40 6.36
C PHE A 499 -36.73 -29.93 6.28
N GLY A 500 -35.92 -29.08 6.85
CA GLY A 500 -36.07 -27.64 6.71
C GLY A 500 -35.22 -26.88 7.72
N SER A 501 -33.93 -26.67 7.41
CA SER A 501 -33.21 -25.46 7.80
C SER A 501 -31.68 -25.46 7.60
N SER A 502 -31.08 -26.58 7.11
CA SER A 502 -29.60 -26.64 7.07
C SER A 502 -28.96 -26.52 5.67
N LEU A 503 -29.74 -26.43 4.59
CA LEU A 503 -29.22 -26.40 3.22
C LEU A 503 -29.26 -24.99 2.57
N LEU A 504 -29.72 -23.95 3.27
CA LEU A 504 -29.86 -22.60 2.75
C LEU A 504 -28.66 -21.68 3.00
N LEU A 505 -27.66 -22.14 3.73
CA LEU A 505 -26.48 -21.29 4.06
C LEU A 505 -25.25 -21.53 3.20
N SER A 506 -25.19 -22.60 2.42
CA SER A 506 -24.03 -22.91 1.56
C SER A 506 -24.02 -22.21 0.21
N ASN A 507 -25.16 -21.61 -0.21
CA ASN A 507 -25.27 -20.86 -1.48
C ASN A 507 -25.72 -19.41 -1.26
N SER A 508 -25.38 -18.79 -0.14
CA SER A 508 -25.70 -17.39 0.10
C SER A 508 -24.81 -16.50 -0.80
N PRO A 509 -25.43 -15.58 -1.60
CA PRO A 509 -24.67 -14.58 -2.35
C PRO A 509 -23.96 -13.54 -1.47
N LEU A 510 -23.95 -13.74 -0.14
CA LEU A 510 -23.32 -12.90 0.89
C LEU A 510 -21.94 -13.41 1.34
N SER A 511 -21.37 -14.45 0.73
CA SER A 511 -19.94 -14.73 0.92
C SER A 511 -19.15 -13.52 0.45
N PRO A 512 -18.30 -12.89 1.28
CA PRO A 512 -17.51 -11.76 0.86
C PRO A 512 -16.64 -12.19 -0.31
N LYS A 513 -16.85 -11.59 -1.49
CA LYS A 513 -15.92 -11.72 -2.60
C LYS A 513 -14.61 -11.09 -2.15
N ILE A 514 -13.61 -11.93 -1.96
CA ILE A 514 -12.25 -11.48 -1.63
C ILE A 514 -11.71 -10.77 -2.87
N VAL A 515 -11.73 -9.46 -2.84
CA VAL A 515 -11.06 -8.63 -3.83
C VAL A 515 -9.66 -8.31 -3.27
N ASN A 516 -8.65 -8.88 -3.94
CA ASN A 516 -7.23 -8.57 -3.78
C ASN A 516 -6.72 -8.17 -2.38
N GLY A 517 -6.55 -9.16 -1.50
CA GLY A 517 -5.41 -9.26 -0.60
C GLY A 517 -5.21 -8.22 0.51
N SER A 518 -6.22 -7.46 0.92
CA SER A 518 -6.06 -6.58 2.09
C SER A 518 -7.34 -6.54 2.93
N PHE A 519 -7.26 -6.94 4.19
CA PHE A 519 -8.27 -6.72 5.24
C PHE A 519 -9.41 -7.72 5.49
N ALA A 520 -9.37 -8.97 5.13
CA ALA A 520 -10.43 -9.91 5.56
C ALA A 520 -10.08 -10.85 6.74
N ALA A 521 -8.91 -10.72 7.37
CA ALA A 521 -8.42 -11.76 8.30
C ALA A 521 -8.60 -11.46 9.80
N ILE A 522 -9.31 -10.39 10.22
CA ILE A 522 -9.28 -9.95 11.63
C ILE A 522 -10.63 -9.97 12.34
N PHE A 523 -11.75 -10.19 11.65
CA PHE A 523 -13.05 -10.12 12.30
C PHE A 523 -13.73 -11.50 12.40
N ASP A 524 -14.26 -11.79 13.60
CA ASP A 524 -15.18 -12.91 13.83
C ASP A 524 -16.45 -12.66 13.01
N ALA A 525 -16.57 -13.34 11.88
CA ALA A 525 -17.62 -13.14 10.89
C ALA A 525 -19.02 -13.34 11.48
N ASP A 526 -19.16 -14.19 12.51
CA ASP A 526 -20.44 -14.54 13.08
C ASP A 526 -21.04 -13.40 13.93
N GLU A 527 -20.21 -12.65 14.67
CA GLU A 527 -20.70 -11.53 15.48
C GLU A 527 -21.01 -10.28 14.63
N PHE A 528 -20.22 -10.05 13.56
CA PHE A 528 -20.46 -8.96 12.62
C PHE A 528 -21.72 -9.21 11.77
N LEU A 529 -21.91 -10.45 11.30
CA LEU A 529 -23.10 -10.84 10.55
C LEU A 529 -24.37 -10.75 11.42
N ALA A 530 -24.31 -11.17 12.69
CA ALA A 530 -25.45 -11.07 13.59
C ALA A 530 -25.88 -9.61 13.83
N LYS A 531 -24.94 -8.68 14.00
CA LYS A 531 -25.22 -7.24 14.14
C LYS A 531 -25.76 -6.63 12.85
N THR A 532 -25.23 -7.03 11.70
CA THR A 532 -25.68 -6.55 10.38
C THR A 532 -27.08 -7.08 10.04
N TYR A 533 -27.37 -8.34 10.38
CA TYR A 533 -28.71 -8.92 10.21
C TYR A 533 -29.75 -8.32 11.15
N ALA A 534 -29.39 -7.94 12.36
CA ALA A 534 -30.28 -7.22 13.27
C ALA A 534 -30.68 -5.85 12.68
N GLY A 535 -29.72 -5.11 12.12
CA GLY A 535 -29.98 -3.84 11.44
C GLY A 535 -30.85 -3.96 10.18
N VAL A 536 -30.67 -5.01 9.39
CA VAL A 536 -31.47 -5.29 8.19
C VAL A 536 -32.91 -5.71 8.54
N ARG A 537 -33.13 -6.42 9.64
CA ARG A 537 -34.47 -6.78 10.11
C ARG A 537 -35.29 -5.56 10.52
N ILE A 538 -34.66 -4.56 11.14
CA ILE A 538 -35.33 -3.30 11.49
C ILE A 538 -35.69 -2.49 10.25
N ALA A 539 -34.83 -2.48 9.22
CA ALA A 539 -35.10 -1.79 7.95
C ALA A 539 -36.20 -2.45 7.10
N HIS A 540 -36.56 -3.73 7.37
CA HIS A 540 -37.62 -4.43 6.64
C HIS A 540 -39.05 -3.96 7.00
N GLN A 541 -39.20 -3.19 8.07
CA GLN A 541 -40.52 -2.65 8.49
C GLN A 541 -40.81 -1.27 7.90
N GLU A 542 -39.83 -0.58 7.29
CA GLU A 542 -40.01 0.79 6.79
C GLU A 542 -39.75 0.91 5.27
N SER A 543 -40.75 1.26 4.55
CA SER A 543 -40.94 1.75 3.17
C SER A 543 -40.25 1.05 1.96
N PRO A 544 -40.91 0.95 0.79
CA PRO A 544 -40.41 0.31 -0.45
C PRO A 544 -39.19 1.01 -1.11
N SER A 545 -38.98 2.28 -0.83
CA SER A 545 -37.86 3.06 -1.39
C SER A 545 -36.52 2.71 -0.71
N MET A 546 -36.54 2.39 0.58
CA MET A 546 -35.37 1.96 1.33
C MET A 546 -34.93 0.53 0.93
N ARG A 547 -35.87 -0.34 0.60
CA ARG A 547 -35.57 -1.68 0.06
C ARG A 547 -34.80 -1.63 -1.27
N ARG A 548 -35.10 -0.68 -2.14
CA ARG A 548 -34.37 -0.52 -3.41
C ARG A 548 -32.96 0.03 -3.19
N ARG A 549 -32.76 0.92 -2.23
CA ARG A 549 -31.46 1.50 -1.90
C ARG A 549 -30.52 0.47 -1.28
N VAL A 550 -30.99 -0.31 -0.30
CA VAL A 550 -30.22 -1.40 0.32
C VAL A 550 -29.90 -2.50 -0.70
N ARG A 551 -30.84 -2.84 -1.58
CA ARG A 551 -30.62 -3.82 -2.65
C ARG A 551 -29.64 -3.31 -3.72
N GLY A 552 -29.64 -2.01 -4.03
CA GLY A 552 -28.67 -1.38 -4.90
C GLY A 552 -27.26 -1.41 -4.35
N ILE A 553 -27.09 -1.18 -3.05
CA ILE A 553 -25.80 -1.24 -2.36
C ILE A 553 -25.26 -2.68 -2.31
N LEU A 554 -26.12 -3.66 -2.01
CA LEU A 554 -25.74 -5.08 -1.96
C LEU A 554 -25.42 -5.68 -3.33
N MET A 555 -26.11 -5.22 -4.38
CA MET A 555 -25.93 -5.74 -5.75
C MET A 555 -24.82 -5.02 -6.54
N SER A 556 -24.38 -3.82 -6.13
CA SER A 556 -23.37 -3.07 -6.88
C SER A 556 -21.93 -3.53 -6.59
N GLY A 557 -21.71 -4.38 -5.59
CA GLY A 557 -20.37 -4.92 -5.27
C GLY A 557 -19.30 -3.86 -4.96
N LYS A 558 -19.69 -2.59 -4.75
CA LYS A 558 -18.78 -1.51 -4.45
C LYS A 558 -18.42 -1.50 -2.97
N GLN A 559 -17.14 -1.64 -2.67
CA GLN A 559 -16.60 -1.44 -1.33
C GLN A 559 -16.74 0.04 -0.93
N PHE A 560 -17.55 0.31 0.09
CA PHE A 560 -17.44 1.55 0.85
C PHE A 560 -16.45 1.34 1.98
N SER A 561 -15.67 2.37 2.35
CA SER A 561 -14.81 2.32 3.51
C SER A 561 -15.65 2.12 4.79
N LEU A 562 -15.07 1.48 5.79
CA LEU A 562 -15.75 1.20 7.07
C LEU A 562 -16.29 2.48 7.73
N ASP A 563 -15.61 3.61 7.52
CA ASP A 563 -15.98 4.92 8.08
C ASP A 563 -17.29 5.47 7.50
N SER A 564 -17.54 5.28 6.18
CA SER A 564 -18.79 5.72 5.57
C SER A 564 -20.01 4.87 5.97
N HIS A 565 -19.79 3.66 6.46
CA HIS A 565 -20.85 2.80 7.02
C HIS A 565 -21.20 3.15 8.46
N MET A 566 -20.22 3.54 9.26
CA MET A 566 -20.42 3.95 10.66
C MET A 566 -21.23 5.25 10.75
N ASP A 567 -20.94 6.23 9.90
CA ASP A 567 -21.64 7.51 9.90
C ASP A 567 -23.14 7.37 9.55
N VAL A 568 -23.48 6.47 8.63
CA VAL A 568 -24.89 6.21 8.27
C VAL A 568 -25.65 5.48 9.39
N VAL A 569 -24.97 4.62 10.13
CA VAL A 569 -25.59 3.88 11.27
C VAL A 569 -25.75 4.78 12.48
N VAL A 570 -24.79 5.69 12.72
CA VAL A 570 -24.84 6.63 13.87
C VAL A 570 -25.86 7.74 13.64
N GLN A 571 -26.01 8.30 12.43
CA GLN A 571 -27.04 9.30 12.14
C GLN A 571 -28.47 8.74 12.29
N ASN A 572 -28.70 7.49 11.89
CA ASN A 572 -30.03 6.86 12.04
C ASN A 572 -30.38 6.44 13.48
N SER A 573 -29.40 6.37 14.38
CA SER A 573 -29.65 6.08 15.81
C SER A 573 -29.86 7.33 16.67
N PHE A 574 -29.51 8.52 16.18
CA PHE A 574 -29.77 9.78 16.89
C PHE A 574 -31.10 10.45 16.55
N ASP A 575 -31.70 10.15 15.38
CA ASP A 575 -33.00 10.72 14.97
C ASP A 575 -34.23 10.00 15.53
N SER A 576 -34.06 8.90 16.28
CA SER A 576 -35.19 8.13 16.86
C SER A 576 -35.43 8.38 18.36
N GLY A 577 -34.86 9.41 18.94
CA GLY A 577 -34.87 9.59 20.40
C GLY A 577 -35.32 10.94 20.91
N THR A 578 -36.18 11.70 20.23
CA THR A 578 -36.88 12.84 20.87
C THR A 578 -38.22 13.11 20.18
N ASN A 579 -39.26 12.51 20.69
CA ASN A 579 -40.60 13.07 20.69
C ASN A 579 -41.35 12.52 21.90
N ASN A 580 -41.49 13.34 22.92
CA ASN A 580 -42.76 13.50 23.62
C ASN A 580 -42.77 14.68 24.61
N SER A 581 -43.81 15.43 24.42
CA SER A 581 -44.61 16.27 25.37
C SER A 581 -44.21 17.73 25.54
N SER A 582 -44.96 18.54 24.81
CA SER A 582 -46.05 19.46 25.29
C SER A 582 -45.63 20.63 26.16
N THR A 583 -45.84 21.80 25.69
CA THR A 583 -46.83 22.87 26.02
C THR A 583 -46.22 24.25 25.87
N GLU A 584 -46.90 25.02 25.04
CA GLU A 584 -47.23 26.48 25.05
C GLU A 584 -46.34 27.46 25.82
N ALA A 585 -45.80 28.51 25.20
CA ALA A 585 -46.41 29.83 25.09
C ALA A 585 -45.42 30.90 24.59
N ASN A 586 -45.87 31.60 23.57
CA ASN A 586 -45.77 33.05 23.27
C ASN A 586 -44.50 33.85 23.55
N GLY A 587 -44.07 34.54 22.50
CA GLY A 587 -43.75 35.93 22.70
C GLY A 587 -42.56 36.51 21.91
N THR A 588 -42.83 36.97 20.73
CA THR A 588 -42.44 38.27 20.11
C THR A 588 -40.99 38.73 20.03
N THR A 589 -40.66 39.01 18.76
CA THR A 589 -39.98 40.20 18.22
C THR A 589 -38.45 40.33 18.24
N THR A 590 -37.97 40.34 17.02
CA THR A 590 -36.81 41.02 16.41
C THR A 590 -36.52 42.46 16.88
N PRO A 591 -35.52 43.24 16.41
CA PRO A 591 -34.30 42.95 15.65
C PRO A 591 -33.07 43.86 15.97
N VAL A 592 -31.92 43.57 15.29
CA VAL A 592 -30.94 44.56 14.72
C VAL A 592 -30.08 45.43 15.64
N LYS A 593 -28.74 45.38 15.51
CA LYS A 593 -27.90 46.40 14.89
C LYS A 593 -26.38 46.13 14.98
N LYS A 594 -25.77 46.44 13.87
CA LYS A 594 -24.36 46.71 13.54
C LYS A 594 -23.71 47.75 14.48
N ASN A 595 -22.37 47.66 14.63
CA ASN A 595 -21.41 48.74 14.37
C ASN A 595 -20.00 48.27 14.76
N LYS A 596 -19.05 48.28 13.79
CA LYS A 596 -18.08 49.32 13.40
C LYS A 596 -16.91 49.50 14.38
N ASN A 597 -15.72 49.28 13.78
CA ASN A 597 -14.39 49.82 14.16
C ASN A 597 -14.44 51.33 14.45
N PRO A 598 -13.43 51.91 15.14
CA PRO A 598 -12.24 52.40 14.45
C PRO A 598 -10.92 52.34 15.28
N SER A 599 -9.80 52.11 14.59
CA SER A 599 -8.60 52.97 14.29
C SER A 599 -8.08 53.91 15.39
N SER A 600 -6.72 53.86 15.60
CA SER A 600 -5.73 54.96 15.40
C SER A 600 -4.53 54.75 16.33
N ILE A 601 -3.30 54.70 15.76
CA ILE A 601 -2.32 55.78 15.59
C ILE A 601 -1.53 56.10 16.88
N CYS A 602 -0.22 56.02 16.86
CA CYS A 602 0.91 56.93 16.89
C CYS A 602 2.13 56.19 17.41
N GLU A 603 3.22 56.16 16.69
CA GLU A 603 4.34 57.11 16.44
C GLU A 603 5.49 57.03 17.45
N ASP A 604 6.62 56.79 16.85
CA ASP A 604 7.96 57.36 16.99
C ASP A 604 8.79 57.22 18.27
N SER A 605 10.01 56.71 18.10
CA SER A 605 11.21 57.55 18.18
C SER A 605 12.50 56.75 17.89
N GLU A 606 13.30 57.40 17.11
CA GLU A 606 14.69 57.14 16.69
C GLU A 606 15.69 57.19 17.88
N GLU A 607 16.83 56.54 17.70
CA GLU A 607 18.22 57.12 17.71
C GLU A 607 19.23 56.01 17.84
N SER A 608 20.07 55.84 16.88
CA SER A 608 21.45 56.25 16.58
C SER A 608 22.49 55.32 17.23
N ALA A 609 23.24 54.66 16.39
CA ALA A 609 24.54 54.90 15.77
C ALA A 609 25.77 54.43 16.58
N GLU A 610 26.69 53.94 15.79
CA GLU A 610 28.14 53.86 16.00
C GLU A 610 28.76 52.55 16.50
N GLY A 611 29.61 51.95 15.66
CA GLY A 611 30.95 51.55 15.94
C GLY A 611 31.41 50.26 15.32
N MET A 612 31.92 50.32 14.08
CA MET A 612 32.95 49.36 13.62
C MET A 612 34.33 49.76 14.22
N PRO A 613 35.34 48.85 14.34
CA PRO A 613 36.07 48.37 13.15
C PRO A 613 36.71 46.97 13.22
N SER A 614 36.92 46.47 12.03
CA SER A 614 38.11 45.85 11.40
C SER A 614 38.75 44.57 11.97
N SER A 615 38.83 43.62 11.03
CA SER A 615 39.98 42.80 10.61
C SER A 615 40.59 41.76 11.56
N PHE A 616 40.63 40.54 11.09
CA PHE A 616 41.88 39.78 11.00
C PHE A 616 41.79 38.70 9.88
N THR A 617 42.84 38.67 9.13
CA THR A 617 43.20 37.94 7.94
C THR A 617 43.52 36.45 8.18
N CYS A 618 43.34 35.69 7.08
CA CYS A 618 43.92 34.41 6.68
C CYS A 618 45.16 33.87 7.37
N ASN A 619 45.19 32.52 7.48
CA ASN A 619 46.15 31.51 6.92
C ASN A 619 45.85 30.18 7.56
N GLY A 620 45.52 29.10 6.88
CA GLY A 620 46.29 28.26 5.99
C GLY A 620 46.91 27.07 6.72
N VAL A 621 46.33 25.92 6.56
CA VAL A 621 46.92 24.67 6.06
C VAL A 621 45.74 23.76 5.65
#